data_f87a6fd98d4c81b118ed94596379bae7
#
_entry.id   f87a6fd98d4c81b118ed94596379bae7
#
_cell.length_a   1.000
_cell.length_b   1.000
_cell.length_c   1.000
_cell.angle_alpha   90.00
_cell.angle_beta   90.00
_cell.angle_gamma   90.00
#
_symmetry.space_group_name_H-M   'P 1'
#
loop_
_entity.id
_entity.type
_entity.pdbx_description
1 polymer ?
#
loop_
_entity_poly.entity_id
_entity_poly.type
_entity_poly.pdbx_seq_one_letter_code
_entity_poly.pdbx_strand_id
1 'polypeptide(L)'
;MKKYLIFIIFILFLLVILLIPKEFKNKDNEIYYEVINEKEVFYVYYVKDNKVIGVPIERLNNDKYELIDLTFKYLTEKSNSVGIYYDTYLNLNAELSSYEIRGADIYLEVSDNFFKIDNKDILFALAQVLYSYKELGFSDVYITKDKKIISNMDNVVMYDGIDELNVNLDIISTKYETKNVKIIYYFEDDSKLFINHIIDFHEDEVTFKMKKIIEFINKEYKTEITLNNYKMTKYTITVDLNCKEKDIEIIKKLLSDNLNIKKDNIIIS
;
A
#
# COMPACT_ATOMS: atom_id res chain seq x y z
N MET A 1 7.82 -71.55 -16.29
CA MET A 1 7.17 -70.63 -15.37
C MET A 1 7.91 -69.29 -15.19
N LYS A 2 9.23 -69.23 -14.89
CA LYS A 2 9.94 -67.96 -14.70
C LYS A 2 9.87 -66.97 -15.87
N LYS A 3 9.89 -67.43 -17.13
CA LYS A 3 9.83 -66.54 -18.31
C LYS A 3 8.48 -65.86 -18.49
N TYR A 4 7.41 -66.53 -18.14
CA TYR A 4 6.05 -65.93 -18.21
C TYR A 4 5.84 -64.89 -17.09
N LEU A 5 6.41 -65.09 -15.92
CA LEU A 5 6.35 -64.18 -14.82
C LEU A 5 7.02 -62.83 -15.17
N ILE A 6 8.18 -62.89 -15.82
CA ILE A 6 8.92 -61.70 -16.26
C ILE A 6 8.11 -60.92 -17.32
N PHE A 7 7.46 -61.63 -18.23
CA PHE A 7 6.65 -61.02 -19.27
C PHE A 7 5.39 -60.33 -18.70
N ILE A 8 4.77 -60.93 -17.69
CA ILE A 8 3.63 -60.36 -16.98
C ILE A 8 4.03 -59.09 -16.22
N ILE A 9 5.18 -59.14 -15.55
CA ILE A 9 5.71 -57.93 -14.82
C ILE A 9 6.03 -56.82 -15.81
N PHE A 10 6.57 -57.11 -16.98
CA PHE A 10 6.85 -56.11 -18.01
C PHE A 10 5.58 -55.45 -18.58
N ILE A 11 4.52 -56.25 -18.80
CA ILE A 11 3.22 -55.75 -19.25
C ILE A 11 2.58 -54.87 -18.18
N LEU A 12 2.65 -55.29 -16.91
CA LEU A 12 2.12 -54.48 -15.79
C LEU A 12 2.89 -53.15 -15.66
N PHE A 13 4.22 -53.16 -15.85
CA PHE A 13 5.03 -51.95 -15.83
C PHE A 13 4.69 -51.00 -16.98
N LEU A 14 4.43 -51.52 -18.18
CA LEU A 14 3.97 -50.77 -19.35
C LEU A 14 2.56 -50.17 -19.14
N LEU A 15 1.66 -50.93 -18.50
CA LEU A 15 0.33 -50.47 -18.12
C LEU A 15 0.38 -49.32 -17.07
N VAL A 16 1.26 -49.41 -16.09
CA VAL A 16 1.46 -48.34 -15.10
C VAL A 16 1.99 -47.09 -15.78
N ILE A 17 2.88 -47.18 -16.75
CA ILE A 17 3.38 -46.02 -17.52
C ILE A 17 2.30 -45.41 -18.39
N LEU A 18 1.37 -46.22 -18.93
CA LEU A 18 0.23 -45.74 -19.72
C LEU A 18 -0.90 -45.12 -18.87
N LEU A 19 -0.96 -45.53 -17.58
CA LEU A 19 -1.95 -45.01 -16.62
C LEU A 19 -1.45 -43.78 -15.85
N ILE A 20 -0.16 -43.40 -16.00
CA ILE A 20 0.31 -42.10 -15.48
C ILE A 20 -0.45 -41.01 -16.25
N PRO A 21 -1.32 -40.23 -15.59
CA PRO A 21 -2.05 -39.17 -16.24
C PRO A 21 -1.09 -38.27 -16.99
N LYS A 22 -1.39 -37.93 -18.24
CA LYS A 22 -0.61 -36.96 -19.04
C LYS A 22 -0.50 -35.58 -18.39
N GLU A 23 -1.27 -35.34 -17.34
CA GLU A 23 -1.20 -34.13 -16.50
C GLU A 23 0.13 -33.94 -15.79
N PHE A 24 0.99 -34.98 -15.69
CA PHE A 24 2.33 -34.82 -15.14
C PHE A 24 3.35 -34.28 -16.16
N LYS A 25 2.96 -34.07 -17.41
CA LYS A 25 3.93 -33.69 -18.46
C LYS A 25 3.95 -32.21 -18.83
N ASN A 26 3.06 -31.39 -18.32
CA ASN A 26 3.13 -29.95 -18.54
C ASN A 26 2.63 -29.20 -17.29
N LYS A 27 3.32 -29.34 -16.17
CA LYS A 27 3.50 -28.17 -15.33
C LYS A 27 4.63 -27.40 -16.00
N ASP A 28 4.27 -26.49 -16.88
CA ASP A 28 5.12 -25.40 -17.23
C ASP A 28 5.67 -24.88 -15.90
N ASN A 29 6.99 -24.75 -15.80
CA ASN A 29 7.63 -24.08 -14.69
C ASN A 29 7.23 -22.60 -14.77
N GLU A 30 5.97 -22.31 -14.43
CA GLU A 30 5.56 -20.94 -14.15
C GLU A 30 6.37 -20.54 -12.93
N ILE A 31 7.42 -19.75 -13.15
CA ILE A 31 8.17 -19.14 -12.07
C ILE A 31 7.23 -18.10 -11.47
N TYR A 32 6.64 -18.46 -10.33
CA TYR A 32 5.85 -17.54 -9.56
C TYR A 32 6.80 -16.69 -8.72
N TYR A 33 6.98 -15.45 -9.10
CA TYR A 33 7.51 -14.45 -8.18
C TYR A 33 6.35 -13.99 -7.30
N GLU A 34 6.10 -14.70 -6.22
CA GLU A 34 5.25 -14.18 -5.17
C GLU A 34 6.07 -13.14 -4.41
N VAL A 35 6.00 -11.90 -4.84
CA VAL A 35 6.38 -10.79 -3.98
C VAL A 35 5.28 -10.72 -2.94
N ILE A 36 5.40 -11.55 -1.89
CA ILE A 36 4.66 -11.40 -0.65
C ILE A 36 5.26 -10.18 0.06
N ASN A 37 5.05 -9.02 -0.53
CA ASN A 37 5.00 -7.82 0.24
C ASN A 37 3.51 -7.63 0.54
N GLU A 38 3.02 -8.27 1.60
CA GLU A 38 2.03 -7.59 2.41
C GLU A 38 2.74 -6.29 2.77
N LYS A 39 2.47 -5.25 1.99
CA LYS A 39 3.00 -3.94 2.27
C LYS A 39 2.43 -3.59 3.64
N GLU A 40 3.25 -3.79 4.67
CA GLU A 40 2.89 -3.33 5.98
C GLU A 40 2.73 -1.82 5.88
N VAL A 41 1.69 -1.31 6.46
CA VAL A 41 1.44 0.12 6.53
C VAL A 41 1.60 0.59 7.96
N PHE A 42 2.03 1.82 8.13
CA PHE A 42 1.85 2.57 9.36
C PHE A 42 1.02 3.81 9.05
N TYR A 43 0.44 4.43 10.04
CA TYR A 43 -0.43 5.57 9.84
C TYR A 43 0.25 6.83 10.33
N VAL A 44 0.26 7.85 9.46
CA VAL A 44 0.63 9.22 9.83
C VAL A 44 -0.66 10.03 9.86
N TYR A 45 -0.86 10.81 10.90
CA TYR A 45 -2.11 11.51 11.13
C TYR A 45 -2.05 12.95 10.64
N TYR A 46 -3.03 13.32 9.83
CA TYR A 46 -3.21 14.64 9.23
C TYR A 46 -4.58 15.19 9.57
N VAL A 47 -4.84 16.44 9.22
CA VAL A 47 -6.15 17.05 9.45
C VAL A 47 -6.92 17.16 8.14
N LYS A 48 -8.21 16.79 8.18
CA LYS A 48 -9.17 17.00 7.12
C LYS A 48 -10.53 17.26 7.75
N ASP A 49 -11.20 18.33 7.30
CA ASP A 49 -12.54 18.69 7.77
C ASP A 49 -12.64 18.75 9.32
N ASN A 50 -11.66 19.37 9.97
CA ASN A 50 -11.54 19.48 11.43
C ASN A 50 -11.44 18.14 12.18
N LYS A 51 -11.03 17.07 11.51
CA LYS A 51 -10.77 15.75 12.10
C LYS A 51 -9.33 15.33 11.84
N VAL A 52 -8.77 14.61 12.79
CA VAL A 52 -7.44 14.01 12.62
C VAL A 52 -7.62 12.63 11.99
N ILE A 53 -7.04 12.42 10.81
CA ILE A 53 -7.23 11.22 10.01
C ILE A 53 -5.88 10.54 9.78
N GLY A 54 -5.77 9.28 10.19
CA GLY A 54 -4.61 8.42 9.94
C GLY A 54 -4.58 7.99 8.48
N VAL A 55 -3.55 8.44 7.78
CA VAL A 55 -3.30 8.13 6.37
C VAL A 55 -2.32 6.98 6.30
N PRO A 56 -2.64 5.89 5.59
CA PRO A 56 -1.73 4.76 5.47
C PRO A 56 -0.53 5.14 4.60
N ILE A 57 0.66 4.92 5.14
CA ILE A 57 1.94 5.08 4.46
C ILE A 57 2.55 3.69 4.29
N GLU A 58 3.01 3.38 3.08
CA GLU A 58 3.71 2.13 2.82
C GLU A 58 5.00 2.03 3.62
N ARG A 59 5.16 0.91 4.30
CA ARG A 59 6.30 0.61 5.12
C ARG A 59 7.28 -0.25 4.32
N LEU A 60 8.46 0.31 4.06
CA LEU A 60 9.52 -0.39 3.33
C LEU A 60 10.38 -1.25 4.26
N ASN A 61 10.37 -0.96 5.55
CA ASN A 61 11.20 -1.59 6.55
C ASN A 61 10.45 -1.65 7.90
N ASN A 62 10.81 -2.63 8.74
CA ASN A 62 10.22 -2.83 10.06
C ASN A 62 11.04 -2.20 11.19
N ASP A 63 12.06 -1.41 10.87
CA ASP A 63 12.85 -0.73 11.88
C ASP A 63 12.07 0.44 12.50
N LYS A 64 11.76 0.30 13.79
CA LYS A 64 11.04 1.33 14.56
C LYS A 64 11.78 2.66 14.56
N TYR A 65 13.11 2.66 14.56
CA TYR A 65 13.90 3.88 14.56
C TYR A 65 13.78 4.64 13.25
N GLU A 66 13.83 3.95 12.11
CA GLU A 66 13.58 4.57 10.81
C GLU A 66 12.17 5.15 10.71
N LEU A 67 11.17 4.48 11.32
CA LEU A 67 9.78 4.96 11.32
C LEU A 67 9.60 6.25 12.13
N ILE A 68 10.40 6.49 13.18
CA ILE A 68 10.35 7.74 13.96
C ILE A 68 10.70 8.93 13.07
N ASP A 69 11.84 8.85 12.38
CA ASP A 69 12.31 9.91 11.49
C ASP A 69 11.37 10.10 10.30
N LEU A 70 10.92 8.98 9.72
CA LEU A 70 10.00 8.98 8.59
C LEU A 70 8.64 9.59 8.96
N THR A 71 8.12 9.30 10.14
CA THR A 71 6.88 9.90 10.66
C THR A 71 6.99 11.41 10.74
N PHE A 72 8.06 11.92 11.35
CA PHE A 72 8.27 13.36 11.45
C PHE A 72 8.38 14.03 10.07
N LYS A 73 9.12 13.40 9.17
CA LYS A 73 9.25 13.86 7.79
C LYS A 73 7.87 13.96 7.11
N TYR A 74 7.04 12.94 7.19
CA TYR A 74 5.70 12.98 6.61
C TYR A 74 4.81 14.04 7.28
N LEU A 75 4.93 14.25 8.58
CA LEU A 75 4.19 15.29 9.30
C LEU A 75 4.55 16.72 8.84
N THR A 76 5.74 16.93 8.29
CA THR A 76 6.22 18.21 7.77
C THR A 76 6.11 18.32 6.24
N GLU A 77 5.50 17.36 5.59
CA GLU A 77 5.27 17.37 4.14
C GLU A 77 3.77 17.37 3.85
N LYS A 78 3.36 18.01 2.75
CA LYS A 78 1.98 17.85 2.25
C LYS A 78 1.83 16.43 1.73
N SER A 79 0.90 15.67 2.31
CA SER A 79 0.70 14.29 1.91
C SER A 79 -0.26 14.18 0.72
N ASN A 80 0.12 13.35 -0.24
CA ASN A 80 -0.73 12.85 -1.32
C ASN A 80 -0.64 11.33 -1.32
N SER A 81 -1.23 10.69 -0.31
CA SER A 81 -1.31 9.23 -0.23
C SER A 81 -2.68 8.75 -0.67
N VAL A 82 -2.72 7.66 -1.40
CA VAL A 82 -3.96 7.03 -1.93
C VAL A 82 -4.90 7.99 -2.69
N GLY A 83 -4.33 9.01 -3.38
CA GLY A 83 -5.10 9.97 -4.16
C GLY A 83 -5.87 11.01 -3.35
N ILE A 84 -5.58 11.16 -2.06
CA ILE A 84 -6.26 12.09 -1.17
C ILE A 84 -5.28 13.12 -0.63
N TYR A 85 -5.71 14.36 -0.63
CA TYR A 85 -4.94 15.48 -0.11
C TYR A 85 -5.30 15.77 1.34
N TYR A 86 -4.28 15.93 2.17
CA TYR A 86 -4.40 16.28 3.58
C TYR A 86 -3.52 17.46 3.89
N ASP A 87 -3.93 18.25 4.86
CA ASP A 87 -3.12 19.34 5.36
C ASP A 87 -2.36 18.92 6.62
N THR A 88 -1.09 19.32 6.67
CA THR A 88 -0.35 19.36 7.93
C THR A 88 -0.45 20.77 8.51
N TYR A 89 -0.56 20.84 9.83
CA TYR A 89 -0.50 22.08 10.58
C TYR A 89 0.88 22.35 11.16
N LEU A 90 1.80 21.41 11.00
CA LEU A 90 3.22 21.63 11.31
C LEU A 90 3.87 22.51 10.24
N ASN A 91 4.83 23.33 10.67
CA ASN A 91 5.64 24.09 9.73
C ASN A 91 6.44 23.17 8.84
N LEU A 92 6.36 23.34 7.52
CA LEU A 92 7.06 22.50 6.54
C LEU A 92 8.59 22.54 6.65
N ASN A 93 9.15 23.55 7.34
CA ASN A 93 10.57 23.66 7.61
C ASN A 93 10.94 23.22 9.04
N ALA A 94 10.01 22.60 9.77
CA ALA A 94 10.33 22.00 11.06
C ALA A 94 11.17 20.73 10.83
N GLU A 95 12.15 20.55 11.71
CA GLU A 95 13.08 19.42 11.65
C GLU A 95 13.11 18.69 12.99
N LEU A 96 13.22 17.37 12.96
CA LEU A 96 13.56 16.55 14.09
C LEU A 96 15.09 16.46 14.18
N SER A 97 15.66 17.10 15.18
CA SER A 97 17.13 17.13 15.34
C SER A 97 17.66 15.83 15.95
N SER A 98 16.91 15.26 16.89
CA SER A 98 17.17 13.97 17.53
C SER A 98 15.96 13.53 18.33
N TYR A 99 16.00 12.33 18.87
CA TYR A 99 14.98 11.85 19.81
C TYR A 99 15.60 10.98 20.90
N GLU A 100 14.89 10.82 21.99
CA GLU A 100 15.24 9.91 23.08
C GLU A 100 14.03 9.08 23.45
N ILE A 101 14.23 7.77 23.68
CA ILE A 101 13.16 6.86 24.12
C ILE A 101 13.43 6.50 25.58
N ARG A 102 12.44 6.70 26.47
CA ARG A 102 12.49 6.37 27.88
C ARG A 102 11.30 5.49 28.23
N GLY A 103 11.54 4.17 28.27
CA GLY A 103 10.45 3.23 28.47
C GLY A 103 9.49 3.20 27.28
N ALA A 104 8.23 3.58 27.50
CA ALA A 104 7.22 3.69 26.47
C ALA A 104 7.06 5.11 25.90
N ASP A 105 7.83 6.08 26.40
CA ASP A 105 7.71 7.49 26.04
C ASP A 105 8.75 7.88 25.01
N ILE A 106 8.43 8.88 24.21
CA ILE A 106 9.36 9.47 23.24
C ILE A 106 9.52 10.97 23.46
N TYR A 107 10.77 11.42 23.42
CA TYR A 107 11.18 12.81 23.56
C TYR A 107 11.73 13.29 22.22
N LEU A 108 11.02 14.21 21.57
CA LEU A 108 11.35 14.71 20.23
C LEU A 108 12.06 16.05 20.35
N GLU A 109 13.35 16.11 20.00
CA GLU A 109 14.12 17.35 19.94
C GLU A 109 13.88 18.04 18.61
N VAL A 110 13.14 19.16 18.63
CA VAL A 110 12.68 19.82 17.42
C VAL A 110 13.34 21.17 17.19
N SER A 111 13.42 21.59 15.94
CA SER A 111 13.94 22.89 15.54
C SER A 111 12.99 24.04 15.91
N ASP A 112 13.50 25.28 15.90
CA ASP A 112 12.72 26.50 16.15
C ASP A 112 11.52 26.67 15.22
N ASN A 113 11.62 26.12 14.03
CA ASN A 113 10.52 26.18 13.04
C ASN A 113 9.29 25.38 13.48
N PHE A 114 9.45 24.37 14.33
CA PHE A 114 8.32 23.63 14.90
C PHE A 114 7.33 24.56 15.65
N PHE A 115 7.86 25.58 16.31
CA PHE A 115 7.06 26.51 17.12
C PHE A 115 6.41 27.64 16.30
N LYS A 116 6.64 27.69 14.99
CA LYS A 116 6.03 28.67 14.07
C LYS A 116 4.70 28.16 13.53
N ILE A 117 3.75 27.96 14.43
CA ILE A 117 2.38 27.50 14.16
C ILE A 117 1.43 28.60 14.59
N ASP A 118 0.40 28.85 13.80
CA ASP A 118 -0.66 29.82 14.19
C ASP A 118 -1.36 29.31 15.46
N ASN A 119 -1.65 30.18 16.42
CA ASN A 119 -2.24 29.82 17.71
C ASN A 119 -3.52 29.00 17.59
N LYS A 120 -4.34 29.26 16.58
CA LYS A 120 -5.58 28.51 16.29
C LYS A 120 -5.34 27.06 15.84
N ASP A 121 -4.15 26.77 15.34
CA ASP A 121 -3.79 25.51 14.71
C ASP A 121 -2.93 24.61 15.61
N ILE A 122 -2.47 25.13 16.76
CA ILE A 122 -1.59 24.40 17.70
C ILE A 122 -2.20 23.05 18.13
N LEU A 123 -3.49 23.03 18.46
CA LEU A 123 -4.15 21.81 18.90
C LEU A 123 -4.15 20.72 17.82
N PHE A 124 -4.38 21.09 16.56
CA PHE A 124 -4.32 20.14 15.45
C PHE A 124 -2.89 19.67 15.20
N ALA A 125 -1.90 20.57 15.25
CA ALA A 125 -0.49 20.21 15.10
C ALA A 125 -0.04 19.22 16.17
N LEU A 126 -0.38 19.48 17.43
CA LEU A 126 -0.08 18.57 18.54
C LEU A 126 -0.82 17.22 18.42
N ALA A 127 -2.08 17.24 17.99
CA ALA A 127 -2.86 16.03 17.76
C ALA A 127 -2.22 15.17 16.64
N GLN A 128 -1.79 15.77 15.54
CA GLN A 128 -1.09 15.07 14.47
C GLN A 128 0.17 14.36 15.00
N VAL A 129 0.99 15.05 15.79
CA VAL A 129 2.18 14.48 16.42
C VAL A 129 1.79 13.33 17.35
N LEU A 130 0.89 13.59 18.30
CA LEU A 130 0.47 12.60 19.28
C LEU A 130 -0.01 11.30 18.65
N TYR A 131 -1.00 11.36 17.78
CA TYR A 131 -1.60 10.18 17.19
C TYR A 131 -0.64 9.43 16.28
N SER A 132 0.24 10.14 15.55
CA SER A 132 1.24 9.50 14.68
C SER A 132 2.28 8.71 15.49
N TYR A 133 2.73 9.23 16.62
CA TYR A 133 3.69 8.52 17.47
C TYR A 133 3.04 7.45 18.36
N LYS A 134 1.79 7.63 18.77
CA LYS A 134 1.00 6.56 19.40
C LYS A 134 0.83 5.35 18.47
N GLU A 135 0.67 5.56 17.16
CA GLU A 135 0.61 4.47 16.18
C GLU A 135 1.91 3.63 16.16
N LEU A 136 3.06 4.25 16.47
CA LEU A 136 4.34 3.55 16.62
C LEU A 136 4.49 2.85 17.98
N GLY A 137 3.47 2.93 18.85
CA GLY A 137 3.41 2.26 20.16
C GLY A 137 4.05 3.06 21.29
N PHE A 138 4.17 4.38 21.17
CA PHE A 138 4.56 5.25 22.29
C PHE A 138 3.31 5.62 23.12
N SER A 139 3.49 5.70 24.44
CA SER A 139 2.42 6.12 25.36
C SER A 139 2.31 7.63 25.41
N ASP A 140 3.43 8.29 25.70
CA ASP A 140 3.50 9.74 25.82
C ASP A 140 4.53 10.31 24.86
N VAL A 141 4.23 11.51 24.34
CA VAL A 141 5.06 12.22 23.38
C VAL A 141 5.47 13.55 23.98
N TYR A 142 6.77 13.76 24.19
CA TYR A 142 7.33 14.99 24.73
C TYR A 142 8.01 15.77 23.62
N ILE A 143 7.75 17.06 23.56
CA ILE A 143 8.51 17.99 22.72
C ILE A 143 9.64 18.58 23.55
N THR A 144 10.85 18.54 23.00
CA THR A 144 12.02 19.13 23.64
C THR A 144 12.68 20.16 22.73
N LYS A 145 13.30 21.15 23.34
CA LYS A 145 14.15 22.15 22.70
C LYS A 145 15.35 22.45 23.59
N ASP A 146 16.55 22.43 23.05
CA ASP A 146 17.79 22.57 23.79
C ASP A 146 17.87 21.60 24.99
N LYS A 147 17.37 20.36 24.76
CA LYS A 147 17.24 19.25 25.75
C LYS A 147 16.33 19.57 26.93
N LYS A 148 15.46 20.55 26.83
CA LYS A 148 14.47 20.90 27.84
C LYS A 148 13.08 20.57 27.35
N ILE A 149 12.29 19.94 28.19
CA ILE A 149 10.88 19.64 27.90
C ILE A 149 10.12 20.96 27.77
N ILE A 150 9.36 21.09 26.71
CA ILE A 150 8.46 22.21 26.49
C ILE A 150 7.15 21.87 27.17
N SER A 151 6.85 22.57 28.25
CA SER A 151 5.65 22.34 29.07
C SER A 151 4.43 23.13 28.63
N ASN A 152 4.57 24.04 27.67
CA ASN A 152 3.44 24.71 27.08
C ASN A 152 3.75 25.22 25.66
N MET A 153 2.72 25.28 24.82
CA MET A 153 2.72 25.99 23.55
C MET A 153 1.49 26.91 23.54
N ASP A 154 1.74 28.23 23.61
CA ASP A 154 0.70 29.24 23.78
C ASP A 154 -0.23 28.90 24.96
N ASN A 155 -1.51 28.60 24.71
CA ASN A 155 -2.48 28.24 25.73
C ASN A 155 -2.59 26.73 26.02
N VAL A 156 -1.79 25.90 25.33
CA VAL A 156 -1.82 24.44 25.50
C VAL A 156 -0.74 24.01 26.50
N VAL A 157 -1.18 23.45 27.61
CA VAL A 157 -0.30 22.95 28.69
C VAL A 157 0.04 21.48 28.45
N MET A 158 1.33 21.13 28.55
CA MET A 158 1.89 19.81 28.24
C MET A 158 2.87 19.36 29.31
N TYR A 159 2.53 19.48 30.62
CA TYR A 159 3.45 19.13 31.69
C TYR A 159 3.89 17.66 31.65
N ASP A 160 2.98 16.76 31.32
CA ASP A 160 3.21 15.32 31.23
C ASP A 160 3.29 14.84 29.78
N GLY A 161 3.80 15.69 28.89
CA GLY A 161 3.81 15.43 27.45
C GLY A 161 2.54 15.87 26.73
N ILE A 162 2.45 15.52 25.46
CA ILE A 162 1.22 15.70 24.69
C ILE A 162 0.34 14.49 24.95
N ASP A 163 -0.83 14.69 25.53
CA ASP A 163 -1.83 13.67 25.73
C ASP A 163 -3.18 14.03 25.06
N GLU A 164 -4.14 13.11 25.10
CA GLU A 164 -5.44 13.34 24.46
C GLU A 164 -6.25 14.44 25.15
N LEU A 165 -6.00 14.71 26.44
CA LEU A 165 -6.65 15.79 27.16
C LEU A 165 -6.09 17.16 26.78
N ASN A 166 -4.78 17.23 26.48
CA ASN A 166 -4.16 18.47 26.03
C ASN A 166 -4.65 18.89 24.64
N VAL A 167 -4.87 17.92 23.74
CA VAL A 167 -5.22 18.23 22.34
C VAL A 167 -6.70 18.48 22.09
N ASN A 168 -7.52 18.40 23.12
CA ASN A 168 -8.98 18.59 23.07
C ASN A 168 -9.77 17.31 22.80
N LEU A 169 -10.75 17.06 23.67
CA LEU A 169 -11.64 15.89 23.62
C LEU A 169 -12.55 15.86 22.36
N ASP A 170 -12.73 16.99 21.69
CA ASP A 170 -13.55 17.08 20.49
C ASP A 170 -12.78 16.73 19.20
N ILE A 171 -11.46 16.58 19.26
CA ILE A 171 -10.65 16.12 18.15
C ILE A 171 -10.78 14.62 18.03
N ILE A 172 -11.54 14.15 17.06
CA ILE A 172 -11.73 12.74 16.78
C ILE A 172 -10.63 12.28 15.82
N SER A 173 -9.86 11.25 16.24
CA SER A 173 -8.95 10.55 15.33
C SER A 173 -9.63 9.33 14.71
N THR A 174 -9.45 9.14 13.43
CA THR A 174 -9.92 7.95 12.70
C THR A 174 -8.88 7.52 11.69
N LYS A 175 -8.86 6.24 11.34
CA LYS A 175 -8.02 5.75 10.22
C LYS A 175 -8.79 5.89 8.92
N TYR A 176 -8.07 6.29 7.87
CA TYR A 176 -8.65 6.38 6.55
C TYR A 176 -8.99 4.97 6.04
N GLU A 177 -10.21 4.79 5.55
CA GLU A 177 -10.68 3.51 5.05
C GLU A 177 -10.03 3.19 3.71
N THR A 178 -9.33 2.06 3.66
CA THR A 178 -8.67 1.55 2.47
C THR A 178 -9.03 0.09 2.24
N LYS A 179 -8.80 -0.38 1.03
CA LYS A 179 -8.91 -1.80 0.68
C LYS A 179 -7.68 -2.24 -0.08
N ASN A 180 -7.33 -3.53 0.05
CA ASN A 180 -6.26 -4.15 -0.69
C ASN A 180 -6.78 -4.68 -2.03
N VAL A 181 -6.07 -4.37 -3.10
CA VAL A 181 -6.36 -4.86 -4.45
C VAL A 181 -5.15 -5.58 -4.99
N LYS A 182 -5.29 -6.89 -5.21
CA LYS A 182 -4.25 -7.71 -5.83
C LYS A 182 -4.32 -7.59 -7.34
N ILE A 183 -3.16 -7.32 -7.97
CA ILE A 183 -3.02 -7.29 -9.44
C ILE A 183 -1.97 -8.30 -9.85
N ILE A 184 -2.28 -9.04 -10.90
CA ILE A 184 -1.41 -10.03 -11.54
C ILE A 184 -0.83 -9.39 -12.80
N TYR A 185 0.49 -9.40 -12.92
CA TYR A 185 1.23 -8.93 -14.10
C TYR A 185 1.94 -10.11 -14.77
N TYR A 186 2.09 -10.03 -16.08
CA TYR A 186 2.83 -11.02 -16.88
C TYR A 186 4.00 -10.33 -17.56
N PHE A 187 5.16 -10.94 -17.49
CA PHE A 187 6.34 -10.55 -18.26
C PHE A 187 6.40 -11.29 -19.60
N GLU A 188 7.31 -10.89 -20.48
CA GLU A 188 7.49 -11.50 -21.82
C GLU A 188 7.85 -13.00 -21.75
N ASP A 189 8.48 -13.45 -20.68
CA ASP A 189 8.85 -14.86 -20.42
C ASP A 189 7.71 -15.68 -19.76
N ASP A 190 6.48 -15.15 -19.76
CA ASP A 190 5.30 -15.72 -19.08
C ASP A 190 5.42 -15.83 -17.56
N SER A 191 6.45 -15.28 -16.95
CA SER A 191 6.52 -15.18 -15.49
C SER A 191 5.44 -14.26 -14.94
N LYS A 192 4.94 -14.56 -13.72
CA LYS A 192 3.86 -13.82 -13.07
C LYS A 192 4.38 -13.05 -11.86
N LEU A 193 3.96 -11.81 -11.74
CA LEU A 193 4.20 -10.97 -10.59
C LEU A 193 2.86 -10.60 -9.94
N PHE A 194 2.74 -10.86 -8.65
CA PHE A 194 1.56 -10.50 -7.86
C PHE A 194 1.90 -9.28 -6.99
N ILE A 195 1.17 -8.19 -7.16
CA ILE A 195 1.36 -6.97 -6.37
C ILE A 195 0.06 -6.63 -5.65
N ASN A 196 0.13 -6.43 -4.34
CA ASN A 196 -0.95 -5.86 -3.56
C ASN A 196 -0.83 -4.33 -3.57
N HIS A 197 -1.92 -3.68 -3.92
CA HIS A 197 -2.05 -2.23 -3.87
C HIS A 197 -3.04 -1.84 -2.78
N ILE A 198 -2.73 -0.77 -2.06
CA ILE A 198 -3.67 -0.16 -1.12
C ILE A 198 -4.34 0.99 -1.86
N ILE A 199 -5.67 0.96 -1.91
CA ILE A 199 -6.47 2.00 -2.55
C ILE A 199 -7.53 2.54 -1.60
N ASP A 200 -8.08 3.71 -1.92
CA ASP A 200 -9.24 4.25 -1.25
C ASP A 200 -10.40 3.24 -1.26
N PHE A 201 -11.11 3.10 -0.14
CA PHE A 201 -12.24 2.17 -0.05
C PHE A 201 -13.32 2.45 -1.10
N HIS A 202 -13.54 3.72 -1.43
CA HIS A 202 -14.54 4.16 -2.41
C HIS A 202 -14.03 4.16 -3.85
N GLU A 203 -12.72 3.96 -4.07
CA GLU A 203 -12.19 3.88 -5.44
C GLU A 203 -12.72 2.63 -6.14
N ASP A 204 -13.12 2.78 -7.41
CA ASP A 204 -13.58 1.65 -8.21
C ASP A 204 -12.41 0.71 -8.53
N GLU A 205 -12.49 -0.52 -8.02
CA GLU A 205 -11.44 -1.53 -8.14
C GLU A 205 -11.16 -1.90 -9.61
N VAL A 206 -12.19 -1.96 -10.43
CA VAL A 206 -12.05 -2.33 -11.85
C VAL A 206 -11.29 -1.23 -12.59
N THR A 207 -11.67 0.02 -12.38
CA THR A 207 -10.96 1.18 -12.96
C THR A 207 -9.51 1.21 -12.53
N PHE A 208 -9.24 0.99 -11.24
CA PHE A 208 -7.88 0.96 -10.71
C PHE A 208 -7.04 -0.14 -11.36
N LYS A 209 -7.56 -1.39 -11.38
CA LYS A 209 -6.88 -2.53 -12.02
C LYS A 209 -6.57 -2.24 -13.48
N MET A 210 -7.54 -1.74 -14.25
CA MET A 210 -7.32 -1.44 -15.67
C MET A 210 -6.24 -0.38 -15.88
N LYS A 211 -6.25 0.71 -15.10
CA LYS A 211 -5.21 1.73 -15.19
C LYS A 211 -3.83 1.14 -14.89
N LYS A 212 -3.70 0.36 -13.82
CA LYS A 212 -2.42 -0.25 -13.42
C LYS A 212 -1.92 -1.28 -14.44
N ILE A 213 -2.81 -2.08 -15.02
CA ILE A 213 -2.48 -3.02 -16.10
C ILE A 213 -1.95 -2.25 -17.33
N ILE A 214 -2.60 -1.18 -17.73
CA ILE A 214 -2.17 -0.38 -18.89
C ILE A 214 -0.84 0.32 -18.61
N GLU A 215 -0.66 0.90 -17.42
CA GLU A 215 0.62 1.48 -17.00
C GLU A 215 1.75 0.45 -17.08
N PHE A 216 1.51 -0.77 -16.61
CA PHE A 216 2.47 -1.86 -16.67
C PHE A 216 2.80 -2.27 -18.10
N ILE A 217 1.77 -2.48 -18.97
CA ILE A 217 1.98 -2.85 -20.38
C ILE A 217 2.79 -1.77 -21.10
N ASN A 218 2.44 -0.50 -20.89
CA ASN A 218 3.16 0.61 -21.52
C ASN A 218 4.63 0.63 -21.13
N LYS A 219 4.93 0.36 -19.85
CA LYS A 219 6.30 0.36 -19.35
C LYS A 219 7.08 -0.87 -19.82
N GLU A 220 6.52 -2.06 -19.67
CA GLU A 220 7.19 -3.33 -19.91
C GLU A 220 7.35 -3.60 -21.41
N TYR A 221 6.26 -3.43 -22.17
CA TYR A 221 6.22 -3.73 -23.61
C TYR A 221 6.49 -2.51 -24.49
N LYS A 222 6.84 -1.35 -23.90
CA LYS A 222 7.15 -0.09 -24.61
C LYS A 222 6.04 0.30 -25.59
N THR A 223 4.80 0.28 -25.12
CA THR A 223 3.61 0.66 -25.88
C THR A 223 3.08 2.03 -25.44
N GLU A 224 2.10 2.56 -26.16
CA GLU A 224 1.43 3.84 -25.86
C GLU A 224 -0.09 3.64 -25.81
N ILE A 225 -0.53 2.65 -25.02
CA ILE A 225 -1.94 2.31 -24.87
C ILE A 225 -2.61 3.35 -23.98
N THR A 226 -3.80 3.82 -24.38
CA THR A 226 -4.62 4.69 -23.56
C THR A 226 -6.02 4.08 -23.37
N LEU A 227 -6.53 4.15 -22.15
CA LEU A 227 -7.89 3.78 -21.80
C LEU A 227 -8.81 4.99 -22.02
N ASN A 228 -9.75 4.89 -22.95
CA ASN A 228 -10.76 5.92 -23.17
C ASN A 228 -11.96 5.69 -22.28
N ASN A 229 -12.56 4.47 -22.31
CA ASN A 229 -13.73 4.13 -21.55
C ASN A 229 -13.84 2.60 -21.41
N TYR A 230 -14.76 2.15 -20.53
CA TYR A 230 -15.15 0.75 -20.47
C TYR A 230 -16.60 0.59 -20.04
N LYS A 231 -17.17 -0.55 -20.39
CA LYS A 231 -18.50 -0.97 -19.92
C LYS A 231 -18.44 -2.42 -19.47
N MET A 232 -18.80 -2.67 -18.23
CA MET A 232 -18.76 -4.01 -17.63
C MET A 232 -20.17 -4.50 -17.30
N THR A 233 -20.42 -5.78 -17.59
CA THR A 233 -21.58 -6.55 -17.13
C THR A 233 -21.08 -7.68 -16.23
N LYS A 234 -21.98 -8.49 -15.69
CA LYS A 234 -21.59 -9.65 -14.87
C LYS A 234 -20.65 -10.63 -15.59
N TYR A 235 -20.73 -10.72 -16.93
CA TYR A 235 -20.03 -11.76 -17.70
C TYR A 235 -19.12 -11.22 -18.78
N THR A 236 -19.27 -9.98 -19.18
CA THR A 236 -18.54 -9.36 -20.30
C THR A 236 -17.98 -8.01 -19.92
N ILE A 237 -16.86 -7.67 -20.51
CA ILE A 237 -16.30 -6.32 -20.45
C ILE A 237 -16.00 -5.86 -21.87
N THR A 238 -16.45 -4.66 -22.21
CA THR A 238 -16.07 -3.94 -23.42
C THR A 238 -15.15 -2.80 -23.00
N VAL A 239 -13.96 -2.76 -23.55
CA VAL A 239 -12.94 -1.75 -23.21
C VAL A 239 -12.57 -0.99 -24.47
N ASP A 240 -12.73 0.31 -24.43
CA ASP A 240 -12.34 1.21 -25.51
C ASP A 240 -10.89 1.67 -25.27
N LEU A 241 -9.99 1.14 -26.11
CA LEU A 241 -8.55 1.38 -26.02
C LEU A 241 -7.99 1.89 -27.33
N ASN A 242 -7.13 2.89 -27.24
CA ASN A 242 -6.25 3.19 -28.35
C ASN A 242 -5.00 2.28 -28.24
N CYS A 243 -4.98 1.16 -28.98
CA CYS A 243 -3.90 0.18 -28.95
C CYS A 243 -3.65 -0.44 -30.33
N LYS A 244 -2.49 -1.08 -30.49
CA LYS A 244 -2.16 -1.82 -31.72
C LYS A 244 -2.73 -3.25 -31.62
N GLU A 245 -3.09 -3.84 -32.76
CA GLU A 245 -3.67 -5.19 -32.82
C GLU A 245 -2.81 -6.26 -32.12
N LYS A 246 -1.47 -6.15 -32.22
CA LYS A 246 -0.52 -7.05 -31.57
C LYS A 246 -0.58 -7.02 -30.02
N ASP A 247 -1.07 -5.94 -29.43
CA ASP A 247 -1.11 -5.75 -27.99
C ASP A 247 -2.42 -6.31 -27.37
N ILE A 248 -3.42 -6.62 -28.20
CA ILE A 248 -4.74 -7.05 -27.77
C ILE A 248 -4.68 -8.35 -26.95
N GLU A 249 -3.84 -9.30 -27.36
CA GLU A 249 -3.78 -10.62 -26.70
C GLU A 249 -3.25 -10.52 -25.27
N ILE A 250 -2.19 -9.74 -25.03
CA ILE A 250 -1.67 -9.55 -23.68
C ILE A 250 -2.62 -8.76 -22.80
N ILE A 251 -3.32 -7.77 -23.37
CA ILE A 251 -4.35 -7.00 -22.66
C ILE A 251 -5.48 -7.93 -22.22
N LYS A 252 -6.01 -8.76 -23.12
CA LYS A 252 -7.07 -9.72 -22.81
C LYS A 252 -6.63 -10.73 -21.74
N LYS A 253 -5.39 -11.24 -21.80
CA LYS A 253 -4.83 -12.16 -20.80
C LYS A 253 -4.83 -11.50 -19.42
N LEU A 254 -4.26 -10.31 -19.32
CA LEU A 254 -4.17 -9.56 -18.06
C LEU A 254 -5.55 -9.19 -17.50
N LEU A 255 -6.46 -8.72 -18.34
CA LEU A 255 -7.81 -8.37 -17.91
C LEU A 255 -8.60 -9.62 -17.47
N SER A 256 -8.46 -10.74 -18.18
CA SER A 256 -9.10 -12.01 -17.83
C SER A 256 -8.73 -12.46 -16.41
N ASP A 257 -7.45 -12.51 -16.09
CA ASP A 257 -6.97 -13.02 -14.81
C ASP A 257 -7.23 -12.03 -13.65
N ASN A 258 -7.18 -10.73 -13.93
CA ASN A 258 -7.39 -9.72 -12.90
C ASN A 258 -8.86 -9.41 -12.60
N LEU A 259 -9.74 -9.60 -13.57
CA LEU A 259 -11.19 -9.33 -13.44
C LEU A 259 -12.03 -10.60 -13.32
N ASN A 260 -11.41 -11.78 -13.40
CA ASN A 260 -12.07 -13.08 -13.38
C ASN A 260 -13.17 -13.20 -14.47
N ILE A 261 -12.86 -12.68 -15.66
CA ILE A 261 -13.73 -12.73 -16.84
C ILE A 261 -13.06 -13.62 -17.89
N LYS A 262 -13.81 -14.51 -18.53
CA LYS A 262 -13.28 -15.34 -19.61
C LYS A 262 -12.74 -14.46 -20.74
N LYS A 263 -11.58 -14.81 -21.31
CA LYS A 263 -10.88 -14.04 -22.35
C LYS A 263 -11.78 -13.74 -23.57
N ASP A 264 -12.64 -14.71 -23.96
CA ASP A 264 -13.58 -14.54 -25.06
C ASP A 264 -14.69 -13.52 -24.78
N ASN A 265 -14.92 -13.20 -23.51
CA ASN A 265 -15.89 -12.22 -23.06
C ASN A 265 -15.30 -10.81 -22.90
N ILE A 266 -14.03 -10.62 -23.27
CA ILE A 266 -13.34 -9.33 -23.26
C ILE A 266 -13.33 -8.80 -24.69
N ILE A 267 -14.07 -7.72 -24.91
CA ILE A 267 -14.19 -7.03 -26.19
C ILE A 267 -13.34 -5.78 -26.11
N ILE A 268 -12.39 -5.64 -27.04
CA ILE A 268 -11.58 -4.42 -27.20
C ILE A 268 -12.02 -3.72 -28.48
N SER A 269 -12.41 -2.48 -28.37
CA SER A 269 -12.90 -1.64 -29.46
C SER A 269 -12.02 -0.43 -29.67
#